data_c3c91203478b95d9189e8e9fafed0837
#
_entry.id   c3c91203478b95d9189e8e9fafed0837
#
_cell.length_a   1.000
_cell.length_b   1.000
_cell.length_c   1.000
_cell.angle_alpha   90.00
_cell.angle_beta   90.00
_cell.angle_gamma   90.00
#
_symmetry.space_group_name_H-M   'P 1'
#
loop_
_entity.id
_entity.type
_entity.pdbx_description
1 polymer ?
#
loop_
_entity_poly.entity_id
_entity_poly.type
_entity_poly.pdbx_seq_one_letter_code
_entity_poly.pdbx_strand_id
1 'polypeptide(L)'
;MTSSQGENRIVILLRKLVVATLDVLCSKLSKSRITVLRALKSYGYLSSFNFNSSYFTLKDIPDFDKNGLWFHGQVGFSRYGTLTQTIKAMIEHSENGYTVAELQNVRAYT
;
A
#
# COMPACT_ATOMS: atom_id res chain seq x y z
N MET A 1 -16.52 4.19 21.20
CA MET A 1 -17.17 5.21 20.35
C MET A 1 -16.16 6.16 19.73
N THR A 2 -15.33 6.80 20.54
CA THR A 2 -14.36 7.75 20.01
C THR A 2 -13.31 7.10 19.10
N SER A 3 -12.82 5.90 19.46
CA SER A 3 -11.83 5.21 18.65
C SER A 3 -12.41 4.77 17.31
N SER A 4 -13.66 4.31 17.27
CA SER A 4 -14.28 3.93 16.00
C SER A 4 -14.57 5.14 15.13
N GLN A 5 -14.84 6.30 15.73
CA GLN A 5 -14.98 7.54 14.95
C GLN A 5 -13.65 7.94 14.31
N GLY A 6 -12.54 7.80 15.05
CA GLY A 6 -11.21 8.08 14.50
C GLY A 6 -10.86 7.15 13.36
N GLU A 7 -11.15 5.86 13.51
CA GLU A 7 -10.92 4.88 12.46
C GLU A 7 -11.78 5.17 11.22
N ASN A 8 -13.05 5.52 11.43
CA ASN A 8 -13.95 5.86 10.33
C ASN A 8 -13.46 7.08 9.55
N ARG A 9 -12.91 8.08 10.24
CA ARG A 9 -12.40 9.28 9.57
C ARG A 9 -11.26 8.95 8.64
N ILE A 10 -10.31 8.10 9.07
CA ILE A 10 -9.18 7.72 8.21
C ILE A 10 -9.65 6.83 7.05
N VAL A 11 -10.60 5.95 7.29
CA VAL A 11 -11.18 5.11 6.24
C VAL A 11 -11.86 5.97 5.19
N ILE A 12 -12.70 6.91 5.59
CA ILE A 12 -13.39 7.82 4.68
C ILE A 12 -12.38 8.62 3.87
N LEU A 13 -11.37 9.16 4.54
CA LEU A 13 -10.35 9.97 3.87
C LEU A 13 -9.57 9.16 2.83
N LEU A 14 -9.12 7.95 3.19
CA LEU A 14 -8.37 7.12 2.25
C LEU A 14 -9.24 6.59 1.10
N ARG A 15 -10.52 6.33 1.33
CA ARG A 15 -11.39 5.95 0.22
C ARG A 15 -11.55 7.11 -0.77
N LYS A 16 -11.53 8.34 -0.26
CA LYS A 16 -11.61 9.53 -1.10
C LYS A 16 -10.30 9.79 -1.85
N LEU A 17 -9.17 9.68 -1.14
CA LEU A 17 -7.84 9.94 -1.72
C LEU A 17 -7.26 8.74 -2.45
N VAL A 18 -7.72 7.55 -2.12
CA VAL A 18 -7.26 6.24 -2.60
C VAL A 18 -5.89 5.91 -2.04
N VAL A 19 -4.90 6.77 -2.24
CA VAL A 19 -3.51 6.62 -1.78
C VAL A 19 -3.06 7.93 -1.18
N ALA A 20 -2.33 7.89 -0.07
CA ALA A 20 -1.83 9.10 0.57
C ALA A 20 -0.55 8.80 1.37
N THR A 21 0.27 9.84 1.54
CA THR A 21 1.42 9.75 2.45
C THR A 21 0.95 9.96 3.89
N LEU A 22 1.79 9.52 4.84
CA LEU A 22 1.48 9.71 6.25
C LEU A 22 1.33 11.20 6.60
N ASP A 23 2.17 12.05 6.03
CA ASP A 23 2.13 13.49 6.29
C ASP A 23 0.80 14.10 5.84
N VAL A 24 0.29 13.68 4.68
CA VAL A 24 -1.01 14.12 4.18
C VAL A 24 -2.11 13.68 5.13
N LEU A 25 -2.09 12.43 5.58
CA LEU A 25 -3.10 11.91 6.50
C LEU A 25 -3.08 12.64 7.83
N CYS A 26 -1.90 12.88 8.39
CA CYS A 26 -1.76 13.62 9.64
C CYS A 26 -2.30 15.04 9.50
N SER A 27 -1.95 15.73 8.42
CA SER A 27 -2.39 17.09 8.17
C SER A 27 -3.90 17.17 8.01
N LYS A 28 -4.47 16.30 7.20
CA LYS A 28 -5.91 16.32 6.91
C LYS A 28 -6.76 15.93 8.11
N LEU A 29 -6.25 15.03 8.97
CA LEU A 29 -6.97 14.58 10.15
C LEU A 29 -6.63 15.39 11.39
N SER A 30 -5.61 16.24 11.33
CA SER A 30 -5.08 16.99 12.48
C SER A 30 -4.72 16.05 13.63
N LYS A 31 -4.03 14.94 13.30
CA LYS A 31 -3.63 13.91 14.27
C LYS A 31 -2.13 13.66 14.17
N SER A 32 -1.57 13.13 15.25
CA SER A 32 -0.16 12.76 15.27
C SER A 32 0.10 11.51 14.41
N ARG A 33 1.37 11.31 14.03
CA ARG A 33 1.79 10.16 13.24
C ARG A 33 1.44 8.85 13.96
N ILE A 34 1.66 8.78 15.27
CA ILE A 34 1.36 7.59 16.07
C ILE A 34 -0.13 7.28 16.02
N THR A 35 -0.97 8.30 16.18
CA THR A 35 -2.42 8.12 16.14
C THR A 35 -2.89 7.61 14.79
N VAL A 36 -2.39 8.20 13.70
CA VAL A 36 -2.74 7.81 12.34
C VAL A 36 -2.28 6.37 12.05
N LEU A 37 -1.04 6.04 12.42
CA LEU A 37 -0.52 4.69 12.21
C LEU A 37 -1.32 3.65 13.01
N ARG A 38 -1.72 3.98 14.22
CA ARG A 38 -2.53 3.09 15.05
C ARG A 38 -3.89 2.81 14.40
N ALA A 39 -4.53 3.85 13.85
CA ALA A 39 -5.80 3.68 13.16
C ALA A 39 -5.64 2.84 11.88
N LEU A 40 -4.57 3.07 11.12
CA LEU A 40 -4.27 2.27 9.94
C LEU A 40 -4.08 0.79 10.29
N LYS A 41 -3.30 0.50 11.35
CA LYS A 41 -3.07 -0.87 11.79
C LYS A 41 -4.36 -1.54 12.26
N SER A 42 -5.23 -0.79 12.91
CA SER A 42 -6.50 -1.31 13.41
C SER A 42 -7.41 -1.77 12.28
N TYR A 43 -7.51 -0.98 11.22
CA TYR A 43 -8.34 -1.32 10.07
C TYR A 43 -7.65 -2.33 9.12
N GLY A 44 -6.37 -2.13 8.90
CA GLY A 44 -5.60 -2.89 7.94
C GLY A 44 -5.21 -2.04 6.74
N TYR A 45 -3.93 -2.01 6.44
CA TYR A 45 -3.39 -1.13 5.40
C TYR A 45 -2.26 -1.81 4.65
N LEU A 46 -1.92 -1.22 3.51
CA LEU A 46 -0.73 -1.58 2.75
C LEU A 46 0.12 -0.34 2.55
N SER A 47 1.43 -0.50 2.57
CA SER A 47 2.36 0.54 2.15
C SER A 47 2.90 0.19 0.77
N SER A 48 3.27 1.22 0.01
CA SER A 48 3.78 1.01 -1.34
C SER A 48 5.08 0.23 -1.34
N PHE A 49 5.32 -0.57 -2.38
CA PHE A 49 6.61 -1.27 -2.51
C PHE A 49 7.68 -0.37 -3.14
N ASN A 50 7.30 0.78 -3.65
CA ASN A 50 8.20 1.79 -4.17
C ASN A 50 8.10 3.07 -3.33
N PHE A 51 8.86 4.10 -3.70
CA PHE A 51 8.89 5.40 -2.99
C PHE A 51 9.16 5.23 -1.49
N ASN A 52 10.07 4.32 -1.14
CA ASN A 52 10.47 4.04 0.25
C ASN A 52 9.29 3.69 1.16
N SER A 53 8.26 3.04 0.60
CA SER A 53 7.06 2.64 1.34
C SER A 53 6.34 3.83 1.98
N SER A 54 6.41 5.00 1.35
CA SER A 54 5.88 6.24 1.93
C SER A 54 4.41 6.48 1.65
N TYR A 55 3.80 5.72 0.75
CA TYR A 55 2.39 5.85 0.44
C TYR A 55 1.59 4.72 1.07
N PHE A 56 0.36 5.05 1.49
CA PHE A 56 -0.51 4.11 2.19
C PHE A 56 -1.87 4.04 1.51
N THR A 57 -2.47 2.85 1.54
CA THR A 57 -3.85 2.63 1.12
C THR A 57 -4.49 1.61 2.05
N LEU A 58 -5.81 1.53 2.06
CA LEU A 58 -6.51 0.52 2.84
C LEU A 58 -6.37 -0.85 2.18
N LYS A 59 -6.36 -1.90 2.99
CA LYS A 59 -6.15 -3.28 2.51
C LYS A 59 -7.18 -3.73 1.48
N ASP A 60 -8.37 -3.14 1.49
CA ASP A 60 -9.47 -3.55 0.61
C ASP A 60 -9.65 -2.64 -0.61
N ILE A 61 -8.81 -1.61 -0.77
CA ILE A 61 -8.89 -0.73 -1.94
C ILE A 61 -8.24 -1.35 -3.18
N PRO A 62 -7.02 -1.96 -3.09
CA PRO A 62 -6.37 -2.46 -4.29
C PRO A 62 -7.12 -3.63 -4.91
N ASP A 63 -7.17 -3.61 -6.24
CA ASP A 63 -7.65 -4.72 -7.04
C ASP A 63 -6.43 -5.33 -7.74
N PHE A 64 -5.79 -6.27 -7.06
CA PHE A 64 -4.52 -6.84 -7.52
C PHE A 64 -4.68 -7.64 -8.80
N ASP A 65 -3.72 -7.48 -9.70
CA ASP A 65 -3.69 -8.24 -10.94
C ASP A 65 -3.20 -9.69 -10.70
N LYS A 66 -3.01 -10.44 -11.77
CA LYS A 66 -2.56 -11.84 -11.67
C LYS A 66 -1.21 -12.00 -10.99
N ASN A 67 -0.39 -10.95 -11.00
CA ASN A 67 0.92 -10.96 -10.36
C ASN A 67 0.87 -10.46 -8.91
N GLY A 68 -0.30 -10.07 -8.44
CA GLY A 68 -0.46 -9.53 -7.10
C GLY A 68 -0.04 -8.08 -6.97
N LEU A 69 -0.07 -7.32 -8.06
CA LEU A 69 0.35 -5.93 -8.11
C LEU A 69 -0.83 -5.02 -8.44
N TRP A 70 -0.81 -3.82 -7.89
CA TRP A 70 -1.80 -2.79 -8.17
C TRP A 70 -1.12 -1.43 -8.16
N PHE A 71 -1.41 -0.62 -9.15
CA PHE A 71 -0.80 0.70 -9.28
C PHE A 71 -1.86 1.79 -9.25
N HIS A 72 -1.57 2.84 -8.51
CA HIS A 72 -2.33 4.08 -8.56
C HIS A 72 -1.37 5.16 -9.06
N GLY A 73 -1.48 5.48 -10.34
CA GLY A 73 -0.45 6.29 -10.99
C GLY A 73 0.86 5.52 -11.00
N GLN A 74 1.90 6.13 -10.44
CA GLN A 74 3.22 5.50 -10.33
C GLN A 74 3.44 4.79 -9.00
N VAL A 75 2.49 4.89 -8.07
CA VAL A 75 2.60 4.28 -6.76
C VAL A 75 2.14 2.84 -6.85
N GLY A 76 3.00 1.90 -6.48
CA GLY A 76 2.72 0.48 -6.60
C GLY A 76 2.51 -0.19 -5.25
N PHE A 77 1.55 -1.10 -5.22
CA PHE A 77 1.24 -1.91 -4.04
C PHE A 77 1.23 -3.38 -4.43
N SER A 78 1.65 -4.23 -3.51
CA SER A 78 1.74 -5.66 -3.72
C SER A 78 0.99 -6.39 -2.61
N ARG A 79 0.26 -7.44 -2.98
CA ARG A 79 -0.35 -8.31 -1.97
C ARG A 79 0.71 -8.99 -1.10
N TYR A 80 1.94 -9.06 -1.58
CA TYR A 80 3.03 -9.72 -0.86
C TYR A 80 3.78 -8.76 0.07
N GLY A 81 3.50 -7.46 0.00
CA GLY A 81 4.07 -6.45 0.88
C GLY A 81 5.25 -5.72 0.28
N THR A 82 6.47 -6.01 0.74
CA THR A 82 7.67 -5.30 0.31
C THR A 82 8.10 -5.69 -1.10
N LEU A 83 8.98 -4.89 -1.70
CA LEU A 83 9.55 -5.19 -3.01
C LEU A 83 10.26 -6.56 -3.01
N THR A 84 11.09 -6.80 -2.00
CA THR A 84 11.81 -8.07 -1.90
C THR A 84 10.87 -9.25 -1.81
N GLN A 85 9.84 -9.15 -0.97
CA GLN A 85 8.84 -10.20 -0.83
C GLN A 85 8.05 -10.40 -2.11
N THR A 86 7.76 -9.32 -2.82
CA THR A 86 7.03 -9.36 -4.09
C THR A 86 7.83 -10.12 -5.14
N ILE A 87 9.11 -9.77 -5.31
CA ILE A 87 9.97 -10.42 -6.29
C ILE A 87 10.13 -11.91 -5.96
N LYS A 88 10.34 -12.23 -4.69
CA LYS A 88 10.47 -13.61 -4.25
C LYS A 88 9.22 -14.42 -4.55
N ALA A 89 8.05 -13.86 -4.25
CA ALA A 89 6.78 -14.54 -4.50
C ALA A 89 6.54 -14.75 -5.99
N MET A 90 6.86 -13.75 -6.82
CA MET A 90 6.73 -13.87 -8.27
C MET A 90 7.59 -15.00 -8.82
N ILE A 91 8.80 -15.13 -8.33
CA ILE A 91 9.71 -16.20 -8.74
C ILE A 91 9.17 -17.56 -8.28
N GLU A 92 8.75 -17.67 -7.02
CA GLU A 92 8.28 -18.94 -6.44
C GLU A 92 6.98 -19.43 -7.07
N HIS A 93 6.08 -18.52 -7.45
CA HIS A 93 4.77 -18.89 -7.97
C HIS A 93 4.71 -18.95 -9.50
N SER A 94 5.84 -18.76 -10.18
CA SER A 94 5.89 -18.85 -11.63
C SER A 94 6.33 -20.22 -12.07
N GLU A 95 5.52 -20.90 -12.86
CA GLU A 95 5.88 -22.21 -13.39
C GLU A 95 6.96 -22.13 -14.45
N ASN A 96 6.93 -21.04 -15.23
CA ASN A 96 7.86 -20.83 -16.34
C ASN A 96 8.90 -19.77 -16.06
N GLY A 97 8.89 -19.22 -14.83
CA GLY A 97 9.74 -18.11 -14.45
C GLY A 97 9.24 -16.79 -15.03
N TYR A 98 9.74 -15.70 -14.48
CA TYR A 98 9.49 -14.36 -14.99
C TYR A 98 10.68 -13.92 -15.82
N THR A 99 10.42 -13.17 -16.88
CA THR A 99 11.50 -12.61 -17.67
C THR A 99 12.24 -11.55 -16.86
N VAL A 100 13.48 -11.27 -17.23
CA VAL A 100 14.26 -10.21 -16.58
C VAL A 100 13.53 -8.88 -16.72
N ALA A 101 12.90 -8.63 -17.88
CA ALA A 101 12.16 -7.39 -18.10
C ALA A 101 10.97 -7.25 -17.14
N GLU A 102 10.23 -8.33 -16.88
CA GLU A 102 9.11 -8.31 -15.96
C GLU A 102 9.56 -7.98 -14.54
N LEU A 103 10.65 -8.59 -14.07
CA LEU A 103 11.19 -8.32 -12.74
C LEU A 103 11.77 -6.90 -12.65
N GLN A 104 12.40 -6.42 -13.71
CA GLN A 104 12.94 -5.06 -13.74
C GLN A 104 11.84 -4.00 -13.71
N ASN A 105 10.68 -4.27 -14.31
CA ASN A 105 9.54 -3.36 -14.21
C ASN A 105 9.12 -3.13 -12.77
N VAL A 106 9.12 -4.18 -11.95
CA VAL A 106 8.81 -4.05 -10.52
C VAL A 106 9.89 -3.23 -9.82
N ARG A 107 11.17 -3.51 -10.10
CA ARG A 107 12.29 -2.79 -9.48
C ARG A 107 12.37 -1.32 -9.91
N ALA A 108 11.92 -1.00 -11.11
CA ALA A 108 11.99 0.36 -11.63
C ALA A 108 11.16 1.35 -10.81
N TYR A 109 10.23 0.86 -9.99
CA TYR A 109 9.40 1.70 -9.12
C TYR A 109 10.00 1.94 -7.74
N THR A 110 11.18 1.41 -7.46
CA THR A 110 11.89 1.67 -6.20
C THR A 110 12.91 2.79 -6.38
#